data_c4398a0fde8fcd8921d820006cce255d
#
_entry.id   c4398a0fde8fcd8921d820006cce255d
#
_cell.length_a   1.000
_cell.length_b   1.000
_cell.length_c   1.000
_cell.angle_alpha   90.00
_cell.angle_beta   90.00
_cell.angle_gamma   90.00
#
_symmetry.space_group_name_H-M   'P 1'
#
loop_
_entity.id
_entity.type
_entity.pdbx_description
1 polymer ?
#
loop_
_entity_poly.entity_id
_entity_poly.type
_entity_poly.pdbx_seq_one_letter_code
_entity_poly.pdbx_strand_id
1 'polypeptide(L)'
;MHCPFCSSAETRVVDSRLSESGDAVRRRRECESCAERFTTYERIEETPVTVLKRGGRRERFDRQKLLRGLVRAANKRPVSDQQLEALAESIAAAVRRGGSEVEAGTIGDLAERGLASLDPVAAIQFASVYRNLADLDELEAVVRRFKEEPLPAADQLVLDGPPVPSDPESNIGLSPLGEPPADAQTRRGHVRQP
;
A
#
# COMPACT_ATOMS: atom_id res chain seq x y z
N MET A 1 -16.04 0.62 20.40
CA MET A 1 -16.23 1.91 19.70
C MET A 1 -17.45 2.56 20.30
N HIS A 2 -17.38 3.84 20.69
CA HIS A 2 -18.48 4.52 21.38
C HIS A 2 -19.53 5.03 20.41
N CYS A 3 -20.78 5.00 20.84
CA CYS A 3 -21.89 5.58 20.09
C CYS A 3 -21.74 7.11 20.01
N PRO A 4 -21.83 7.73 18.81
CA PRO A 4 -21.68 9.18 18.68
C PRO A 4 -22.86 9.98 19.27
N PHE A 5 -24.01 9.34 19.58
CA PHE A 5 -25.19 10.01 20.08
C PHE A 5 -25.32 9.98 21.62
N CYS A 6 -24.91 8.85 22.25
CA CYS A 6 -25.05 8.68 23.70
C CYS A 6 -23.76 8.24 24.41
N SER A 7 -22.66 8.13 23.69
CA SER A 7 -21.34 7.73 24.20
C SER A 7 -21.27 6.33 24.83
N SER A 8 -22.31 5.51 24.74
CA SER A 8 -22.27 4.10 25.17
C SER A 8 -21.24 3.31 24.41
N ALA A 9 -20.51 2.42 25.08
CA ALA A 9 -19.55 1.52 24.47
C ALA A 9 -20.23 0.31 23.79
N GLU A 10 -21.46 0.02 24.14
CA GLU A 10 -22.23 -1.15 23.68
C GLU A 10 -22.86 -0.89 22.32
N THR A 11 -22.21 -1.37 21.28
CA THR A 11 -22.68 -1.25 19.90
C THR A 11 -22.50 -2.56 19.17
N ARG A 12 -23.47 -2.98 18.37
CA ARG A 12 -23.41 -4.16 17.53
C ARG A 12 -23.29 -3.82 16.04
N VAL A 13 -22.68 -4.66 15.26
CA VAL A 13 -22.63 -4.55 13.80
C VAL A 13 -23.84 -5.21 13.20
N VAL A 14 -24.64 -4.47 12.43
CA VAL A 14 -25.85 -4.97 11.77
C VAL A 14 -25.66 -5.25 10.30
N ASP A 15 -24.67 -4.62 9.66
CA ASP A 15 -24.31 -4.85 8.24
C ASP A 15 -22.83 -4.56 8.01
N SER A 16 -22.21 -5.30 7.09
CA SER A 16 -20.79 -5.17 6.73
C SER A 16 -20.61 -5.37 5.23
N ARG A 17 -20.04 -4.38 4.54
CA ARG A 17 -19.79 -4.42 3.09
C ARG A 17 -18.45 -3.78 2.77
N LEU A 18 -17.81 -4.22 1.70
CA LEU A 18 -16.68 -3.50 1.14
C LEU A 18 -17.12 -2.11 0.66
N SER A 19 -16.23 -1.11 0.80
CA SER A 19 -16.41 0.19 0.15
C SER A 19 -16.42 0.02 -1.38
N GLU A 20 -16.97 0.99 -2.09
CA GLU A 20 -16.98 0.97 -3.57
C GLU A 20 -15.56 0.93 -4.16
N SER A 21 -14.59 1.53 -3.48
CA SER A 21 -13.17 1.52 -3.83
C SER A 21 -12.44 0.23 -3.42
N GLY A 22 -13.06 -0.63 -2.60
CA GLY A 22 -12.46 -1.87 -2.11
C GLY A 22 -11.36 -1.71 -1.04
N ASP A 23 -11.04 -0.48 -0.63
CA ASP A 23 -9.96 -0.14 0.30
C ASP A 23 -10.38 -0.09 1.78
N ALA A 24 -11.67 -0.24 2.05
CA ALA A 24 -12.23 -0.16 3.40
C ALA A 24 -13.42 -1.12 3.57
N VAL A 25 -13.69 -1.51 4.81
CA VAL A 25 -14.93 -2.18 5.19
C VAL A 25 -15.87 -1.15 5.81
N ARG A 26 -17.00 -0.92 5.13
CA ARG A 26 -18.10 -0.11 5.66
C ARG A 26 -18.93 -0.96 6.57
N ARG A 27 -19.07 -0.56 7.85
CA ARG A 27 -19.92 -1.24 8.84
C ARG A 27 -21.05 -0.35 9.29
N ARG A 28 -22.27 -0.85 9.22
CA ARG A 28 -23.43 -0.23 9.85
C ARG A 28 -23.58 -0.77 11.26
N ARG A 29 -23.57 0.09 12.24
CA ARG A 29 -23.68 -0.24 13.66
C ARG A 29 -24.98 0.27 14.23
N GLU A 30 -25.47 -0.40 15.28
CA GLU A 30 -26.61 0.00 16.09
C GLU A 30 -26.18 0.03 17.55
N CYS A 31 -26.51 1.10 18.24
CA CYS A 31 -26.26 1.24 19.66
C CYS A 31 -27.30 0.46 20.46
N GLU A 32 -26.86 -0.36 21.41
CA GLU A 32 -27.77 -1.14 22.24
C GLU A 32 -28.49 -0.29 23.30
N SER A 33 -27.93 0.89 23.66
CA SER A 33 -28.49 1.78 24.69
C SER A 33 -29.52 2.77 24.13
N CYS A 34 -29.30 3.38 22.94
CA CYS A 34 -30.21 4.38 22.37
C CYS A 34 -30.83 3.97 21.04
N ALA A 35 -30.56 2.76 20.54
CA ALA A 35 -31.07 2.20 19.30
C ALA A 35 -30.68 3.01 18.01
N GLU A 36 -29.91 4.09 18.15
CA GLU A 36 -29.47 4.88 17.00
C GLU A 36 -28.45 4.13 16.14
N ARG A 37 -28.53 4.34 14.82
CA ARG A 37 -27.67 3.69 13.84
C ARG A 37 -26.65 4.67 13.28
N PHE A 38 -25.40 4.20 13.18
CA PHE A 38 -24.31 4.97 12.60
C PHE A 38 -23.43 4.08 11.72
N THR A 39 -22.65 4.71 10.87
CA THR A 39 -21.74 4.02 9.95
C THR A 39 -20.30 4.27 10.37
N THR A 40 -19.49 3.23 10.31
CA THR A 40 -18.03 3.30 10.50
C THR A 40 -17.32 2.71 9.31
N TYR A 41 -16.09 3.17 9.09
CA TYR A 41 -15.19 2.61 8.09
C TYR A 41 -13.94 2.06 8.77
N GLU A 42 -13.65 0.80 8.52
CA GLU A 42 -12.36 0.21 8.90
C GLU A 42 -11.45 0.25 7.69
N ARG A 43 -10.30 0.85 7.86
CA ARG A 43 -9.23 0.93 6.86
C ARG A 43 -7.97 0.32 7.43
N ILE A 44 -7.15 -0.24 6.53
CA ILE A 44 -5.81 -0.68 6.91
C ILE A 44 -5.02 0.57 7.29
N GLU A 45 -4.44 0.57 8.48
CA GLU A 45 -3.51 1.62 8.89
C GLU A 45 -2.17 1.39 8.16
N GLU A 46 -1.84 2.32 7.26
CA GLU A 46 -0.55 2.29 6.61
C GLU A 46 0.56 2.71 7.60
N THR A 47 1.47 1.80 7.90
CA THR A 47 2.66 2.13 8.67
C THR A 47 3.51 3.12 7.87
N PRO A 48 3.77 4.33 8.39
CA PRO A 48 4.58 5.31 7.67
C PRO A 48 6.01 4.82 7.52
N VAL A 49 6.53 4.79 6.29
CA VAL A 49 7.92 4.45 6.02
C VAL A 49 8.82 5.67 6.25
N THR A 50 9.92 5.47 6.96
CA THR A 50 10.95 6.48 7.20
C THR A 50 12.03 6.41 6.15
N VAL A 51 12.39 7.53 5.54
CA VAL A 51 13.47 7.66 4.57
C VAL A 51 14.72 8.18 5.27
N LEU A 52 15.82 7.41 5.19
CA LEU A 52 17.15 7.81 5.63
C LEU A 52 17.85 8.60 4.54
N LYS A 53 18.17 9.87 4.80
CA LYS A 53 18.94 10.73 3.90
C LYS A 53 20.43 10.56 4.09
N ARG A 54 21.22 10.87 3.04
CA ARG A 54 22.67 11.06 3.15
C ARG A 54 22.92 12.08 4.25
N GLY A 55 23.67 11.73 5.28
CA GLY A 55 23.89 12.57 6.47
C GLY A 55 22.97 12.27 7.66
N GLY A 56 22.25 11.15 7.65
CA GLY A 56 21.53 10.61 8.81
C GLY A 56 20.18 11.26 9.14
N ARG A 57 19.75 12.29 8.37
CA ARG A 57 18.44 12.90 8.57
C ARG A 57 17.32 11.93 8.16
N ARG A 58 16.29 11.85 9.00
CA ARG A 58 15.09 11.04 8.77
C ARG A 58 13.94 11.90 8.32
N GLU A 59 13.20 11.47 7.31
CA GLU A 59 11.96 12.10 6.88
C GLU A 59 10.93 11.02 6.51
N ARG A 60 9.65 11.36 6.57
CA ARG A 60 8.59 10.45 6.13
C ARG A 60 8.64 10.29 4.60
N PHE A 61 8.42 9.06 4.10
CA PHE A 61 8.25 8.84 2.67
C PHE A 61 7.03 9.63 2.16
N ASP A 62 7.23 10.38 1.09
CA ASP A 62 6.20 11.19 0.44
C ASP A 62 6.14 10.82 -1.06
N ARG A 63 5.09 10.07 -1.42
CA ARG A 63 4.83 9.66 -2.80
C ARG A 63 4.68 10.87 -3.74
N GLN A 64 4.04 11.94 -3.27
CA GLN A 64 3.86 13.15 -4.08
C GLN A 64 5.19 13.85 -4.38
N LYS A 65 6.11 13.84 -3.44
CA LYS A 65 7.46 14.34 -3.64
C LYS A 65 8.22 13.51 -4.68
N LEU A 66 8.08 12.18 -4.63
CA LEU A 66 8.64 11.29 -5.65
C LEU A 66 8.06 11.60 -7.02
N LEU A 67 6.72 11.64 -7.15
CA LEU A 67 6.04 11.92 -8.42
C LEU A 67 6.49 13.27 -9.02
N ARG A 68 6.58 14.32 -8.21
CA ARG A 68 7.12 15.62 -8.70
C ARG A 68 8.55 15.50 -9.25
N GLY A 69 9.38 14.66 -8.65
CA GLY A 69 10.72 14.37 -9.15
C GLY A 69 10.71 13.68 -10.51
N LEU A 70 9.86 12.66 -10.66
CA LEU A 70 9.69 11.91 -11.93
C LEU A 70 9.16 12.81 -13.05
N VAL A 71 8.12 13.60 -12.77
CA VAL A 71 7.54 14.57 -13.75
C VAL A 71 8.58 15.58 -14.21
N ARG A 72 9.39 16.12 -13.29
CA ARG A 72 10.46 17.04 -13.66
C ARG A 72 11.50 16.39 -14.57
N ALA A 73 11.87 15.16 -14.29
CA ALA A 73 12.85 14.41 -15.08
C ALA A 73 12.31 14.02 -16.48
N ALA A 74 11.00 13.76 -16.57
CA ALA A 74 10.34 13.42 -17.84
C ALA A 74 9.88 14.66 -18.64
N ASN A 75 10.23 15.87 -18.22
CA ASN A 75 9.80 17.09 -18.92
C ASN A 75 10.28 17.09 -20.38
N LYS A 76 9.36 17.38 -21.32
CA LYS A 76 9.58 17.33 -22.77
C LYS A 76 9.98 15.94 -23.31
N ARG A 77 9.68 14.87 -22.57
CA ARG A 77 9.87 13.48 -23.03
C ARG A 77 8.51 12.84 -23.36
N PRO A 78 8.48 11.84 -24.25
CA PRO A 78 7.24 11.15 -24.65
C PRO A 78 6.79 10.13 -23.59
N VAL A 79 6.67 10.58 -22.34
CA VAL A 79 6.20 9.79 -21.20
C VAL A 79 4.95 10.44 -20.66
N SER A 80 3.85 9.69 -20.58
CA SER A 80 2.56 10.22 -20.11
C SER A 80 2.51 10.36 -18.58
N ASP A 81 1.66 11.28 -18.09
CA ASP A 81 1.42 11.45 -16.65
C ASP A 81 0.93 10.13 -16.02
N GLN A 82 0.10 9.37 -16.73
CA GLN A 82 -0.39 8.07 -16.25
C GLN A 82 0.76 7.06 -16.04
N GLN A 83 1.75 7.03 -16.92
CA GLN A 83 2.93 6.16 -16.76
C GLN A 83 3.77 6.59 -15.56
N LEU A 84 3.93 7.90 -15.34
CA LEU A 84 4.68 8.42 -14.19
C LEU A 84 3.95 8.16 -12.87
N GLU A 85 2.62 8.27 -12.85
CA GLU A 85 1.82 7.91 -11.68
C GLU A 85 1.89 6.42 -11.35
N ALA A 86 1.79 5.57 -12.38
CA ALA A 86 1.93 4.11 -12.22
C ALA A 86 3.33 3.75 -11.69
N LEU A 87 4.38 4.39 -12.21
CA LEU A 87 5.74 4.21 -11.72
C LEU A 87 5.88 4.65 -10.26
N ALA A 88 5.36 5.83 -9.90
CA ALA A 88 5.40 6.32 -8.53
C ALA A 88 4.67 5.38 -7.56
N GLU A 89 3.54 4.78 -7.99
CA GLU A 89 2.80 3.83 -7.18
C GLU A 89 3.56 2.50 -7.01
N SER A 90 4.16 1.98 -8.09
CA SER A 90 4.96 0.76 -8.02
C SER A 90 6.15 0.91 -7.07
N ILE A 91 6.85 2.06 -7.12
CA ILE A 91 7.94 2.38 -6.19
C ILE A 91 7.42 2.51 -4.76
N ALA A 92 6.30 3.21 -4.55
CA ALA A 92 5.70 3.34 -3.23
C ALA A 92 5.31 1.97 -2.64
N ALA A 93 4.77 1.07 -3.46
CA ALA A 93 4.47 -0.30 -3.06
C ALA A 93 5.74 -1.10 -2.72
N ALA A 94 6.81 -0.96 -3.50
CA ALA A 94 8.09 -1.60 -3.22
C ALA A 94 8.69 -1.09 -1.90
N VAL A 95 8.66 0.23 -1.67
CA VAL A 95 9.13 0.87 -0.43
C VAL A 95 8.34 0.37 0.79
N ARG A 96 7.02 0.24 0.69
CA ARG A 96 6.18 -0.31 1.78
C ARG A 96 6.51 -1.77 2.10
N ARG A 97 6.79 -2.60 1.07
CA ARG A 97 7.21 -4.00 1.25
C ARG A 97 8.59 -4.13 1.88
N GLY A 98 9.47 -3.15 1.68
CA GLY A 98 10.84 -3.13 2.25
C GLY A 98 10.92 -2.87 3.74
N GLY A 99 9.79 -2.60 4.42
CA GLY A 99 9.73 -2.40 5.86
C GLY A 99 9.46 -0.95 6.29
N SER A 100 9.78 -0.64 7.55
CA SER A 100 9.49 0.68 8.15
C SER A 100 10.54 1.74 7.85
N GLU A 101 11.69 1.36 7.28
CA GLU A 101 12.81 2.26 7.00
C GLU A 101 13.48 1.92 5.66
N VAL A 102 13.82 2.94 4.86
CA VAL A 102 14.45 2.80 3.55
C VAL A 102 15.48 3.90 3.33
N GLU A 103 16.60 3.58 2.69
CA GLU A 103 17.57 4.59 2.28
C GLU A 103 17.06 5.42 1.09
N ALA A 104 17.34 6.73 1.10
CA ALA A 104 17.00 7.59 -0.03
C ALA A 104 17.67 7.11 -1.33
N GLY A 105 18.88 6.54 -1.24
CA GLY A 105 19.60 5.92 -2.35
C GLY A 105 18.78 4.87 -3.07
N THR A 106 18.22 3.94 -2.32
CA THR A 106 17.39 2.85 -2.84
C THR A 106 16.16 3.37 -3.61
N ILE A 107 15.48 4.41 -3.06
CA ILE A 107 14.34 5.04 -3.76
C ILE A 107 14.80 5.67 -5.07
N GLY A 108 15.96 6.33 -5.06
CA GLY A 108 16.53 6.93 -6.27
C GLY A 108 16.88 5.90 -7.33
N ASP A 109 17.48 4.78 -6.94
CA ASP A 109 17.84 3.70 -7.87
C ASP A 109 16.59 3.02 -8.46
N LEU A 110 15.50 2.86 -7.68
CA LEU A 110 14.21 2.40 -8.19
C LEU A 110 13.60 3.38 -9.19
N ALA A 111 13.65 4.68 -8.89
CA ALA A 111 13.14 5.72 -9.78
C ALA A 111 13.94 5.78 -11.09
N GLU A 112 15.26 5.71 -11.01
CA GLU A 112 16.15 5.71 -12.16
C GLU A 112 15.91 4.50 -13.07
N ARG A 113 15.84 3.29 -12.50
CA ARG A 113 15.53 2.06 -13.26
C ARG A 113 14.14 2.11 -13.90
N GLY A 114 13.13 2.55 -13.14
CA GLY A 114 11.77 2.67 -13.65
C GLY A 114 11.63 3.70 -14.78
N LEU A 115 12.28 4.86 -14.65
CA LEU A 115 12.33 5.85 -15.74
C LEU A 115 13.07 5.30 -16.96
N ALA A 116 14.16 4.56 -16.77
CA ALA A 116 14.94 4.00 -17.87
C ALA A 116 14.12 3.05 -18.74
N SER A 117 13.19 2.27 -18.15
CA SER A 117 12.27 1.42 -18.90
C SER A 117 11.21 2.19 -19.70
N LEU A 118 10.90 3.44 -19.31
CA LEU A 118 9.96 4.32 -20.01
C LEU A 118 10.69 5.18 -21.05
N ASP A 119 11.76 5.84 -20.64
CA ASP A 119 12.60 6.71 -21.47
C ASP A 119 14.01 6.85 -20.87
N PRO A 120 15.05 6.34 -21.52
CA PRO A 120 16.42 6.40 -21.00
C PRO A 120 16.93 7.84 -20.78
N VAL A 121 16.48 8.80 -21.59
CA VAL A 121 16.88 10.19 -21.43
C VAL A 121 16.26 10.82 -20.19
N ALA A 122 14.99 10.49 -19.87
CA ALA A 122 14.37 10.90 -18.61
C ALA A 122 15.14 10.33 -17.40
N ALA A 123 15.60 9.07 -17.48
CA ALA A 123 16.42 8.46 -16.43
C ALA A 123 17.76 9.21 -16.24
N ILE A 124 18.45 9.59 -17.33
CA ILE A 124 19.69 10.37 -17.27
C ILE A 124 19.43 11.76 -16.66
N GLN A 125 18.32 12.43 -17.03
CA GLN A 125 17.92 13.70 -16.44
C GLN A 125 17.64 13.56 -14.93
N PHE A 126 16.97 12.49 -14.52
CA PHE A 126 16.75 12.20 -13.12
C PHE A 126 18.08 11.98 -12.38
N ALA A 127 18.94 11.13 -12.91
CA ALA A 127 20.24 10.80 -12.31
C ALA A 127 21.11 12.04 -12.13
N SER A 128 21.16 12.95 -13.13
CA SER A 128 21.96 14.17 -13.07
C SER A 128 21.59 15.08 -11.89
N VAL A 129 20.31 15.22 -11.60
CA VAL A 129 19.81 16.02 -10.47
C VAL A 129 19.89 15.26 -9.15
N TYR A 130 19.49 13.98 -9.16
CA TYR A 130 19.38 13.18 -7.94
C TYR A 130 20.74 12.79 -7.37
N ARG A 131 21.71 12.42 -8.22
CA ARG A 131 23.08 12.04 -7.82
C ARG A 131 23.94 13.26 -7.56
N ASN A 132 23.48 14.47 -7.98
CA ASN A 132 24.23 15.73 -7.89
C ASN A 132 25.59 15.59 -8.59
N LEU A 133 25.55 15.16 -9.88
CA LEU A 133 26.76 14.95 -10.67
C LEU A 133 27.61 16.22 -10.70
N ALA A 134 28.89 16.08 -10.38
CA ALA A 134 29.81 17.21 -10.23
C ALA A 134 30.44 17.65 -11.56
N ASP A 135 30.61 16.72 -12.50
CA ASP A 135 31.33 16.97 -13.75
C ASP A 135 30.76 16.13 -14.93
N LEU A 136 31.38 16.34 -16.09
CA LEU A 136 31.01 15.66 -17.33
C LEU A 136 31.43 14.18 -17.36
N ASP A 137 32.47 13.82 -16.63
CA ASP A 137 32.97 12.44 -16.60
C ASP A 137 31.99 11.54 -15.84
N GLU A 138 31.42 12.05 -14.74
CA GLU A 138 30.33 11.37 -14.04
C GLU A 138 29.08 11.22 -14.90
N LEU A 139 28.72 12.27 -15.67
CA LEU A 139 27.60 12.18 -16.62
C LEU A 139 27.87 11.16 -17.73
N GLU A 140 29.09 11.13 -18.29
CA GLU A 140 29.48 10.14 -19.28
C GLU A 140 29.38 8.70 -18.74
N ALA A 141 29.81 8.47 -17.50
CA ALA A 141 29.70 7.17 -16.87
C ALA A 141 28.24 6.72 -16.73
N VAL A 142 27.33 7.64 -16.35
CA VAL A 142 25.88 7.36 -16.30
C VAL A 142 25.33 7.02 -17.68
N VAL A 143 25.66 7.80 -18.71
CA VAL A 143 25.23 7.54 -20.10
C VAL A 143 25.74 6.21 -20.60
N ARG A 144 27.01 5.87 -20.33
CA ARG A 144 27.64 4.61 -20.72
C ARG A 144 26.91 3.42 -20.09
N ARG A 145 26.61 3.49 -18.79
CA ARG A 145 25.85 2.46 -18.09
C ARG A 145 24.51 2.18 -18.77
N PHE A 146 23.73 3.19 -19.14
CA PHE A 146 22.45 3.01 -19.84
C PHE A 146 22.57 2.48 -21.26
N LYS A 147 23.75 2.57 -21.88
CA LYS A 147 24.00 1.99 -23.20
C LYS A 147 24.43 0.51 -23.13
N GLU A 148 25.11 0.12 -22.08
CA GLU A 148 25.75 -1.18 -21.94
C GLU A 148 24.89 -2.19 -21.15
N GLU A 149 24.09 -1.72 -20.19
CA GLU A 149 23.22 -2.57 -19.41
C GLU A 149 21.84 -2.71 -20.07
N PRO A 150 21.35 -3.95 -20.30
CA PRO A 150 19.97 -4.15 -20.73
C PRO A 150 19.03 -3.65 -19.64
N LEU A 151 18.10 -2.75 -20.00
CA LEU A 151 17.15 -2.15 -19.07
C LEU A 151 16.20 -3.24 -18.55
N PRO A 152 16.04 -3.40 -17.24
CA PRO A 152 15.06 -4.33 -16.67
C PRO A 152 13.65 -3.90 -17.09
N ALA A 153 12.79 -4.87 -17.38
CA ALA A 153 11.39 -4.60 -17.64
C ALA A 153 10.73 -3.91 -16.40
N ALA A 154 9.78 -3.01 -16.64
CA ALA A 154 9.17 -2.17 -15.60
C ALA A 154 8.45 -2.96 -14.49
N ASP A 155 8.11 -4.22 -14.73
CA ASP A 155 7.48 -5.15 -13.79
C ASP A 155 8.45 -5.81 -12.80
N GLN A 156 9.78 -5.65 -13.00
CA GLN A 156 10.83 -6.23 -12.16
C GLN A 156 11.42 -5.26 -11.12
N LEU A 157 10.66 -4.24 -10.72
CA LEU A 157 11.06 -3.34 -9.62
C LEU A 157 10.91 -4.05 -8.26
N VAL A 158 11.87 -4.91 -7.95
CA VAL A 158 11.97 -5.57 -6.65
C VAL A 158 13.04 -4.85 -5.83
N LEU A 159 12.72 -4.54 -4.56
CA LEU A 159 13.74 -4.22 -3.59
C LEU A 159 14.51 -5.51 -3.30
N ASP A 160 15.81 -5.53 -3.60
CA ASP A 160 16.71 -6.57 -3.14
C ASP A 160 16.91 -6.40 -1.61
N GLY A 161 15.88 -6.78 -0.85
CA GLY A 161 15.94 -6.95 0.59
C GLY A 161 16.16 -8.43 0.91
N PRO A 162 16.74 -8.78 2.09
CA PRO A 162 16.79 -10.15 2.51
C PRO A 162 15.37 -10.75 2.45
N PRO A 163 15.22 -12.02 2.01
CA PRO A 163 13.89 -12.62 1.92
C PRO A 163 13.25 -12.53 3.29
N VAL A 164 12.06 -11.92 3.34
CA VAL A 164 11.21 -11.96 4.53
C VAL A 164 11.03 -13.43 4.85
N PRO A 165 11.44 -13.93 6.05
CA PRO A 165 11.18 -15.30 6.42
C PRO A 165 9.67 -15.50 6.30
N SER A 166 9.27 -16.38 5.39
CA SER A 166 7.91 -16.87 5.30
C SER A 166 7.69 -17.68 6.57
N ASP A 167 7.06 -17.06 7.58
CA ASP A 167 6.60 -17.79 8.77
C ASP A 167 5.60 -18.85 8.31
N PRO A 168 5.93 -20.14 8.41
CA PRO A 168 5.04 -21.22 7.98
C PRO A 168 3.88 -21.46 8.96
N GLU A 169 3.70 -20.62 9.98
CA GLU A 169 2.74 -20.85 11.07
C GLU A 169 1.60 -19.84 11.18
N SER A 170 1.21 -19.16 10.10
CA SER A 170 -0.07 -18.44 10.09
C SER A 170 -1.21 -19.30 9.52
N ASN A 171 -1.15 -20.60 9.77
CA ASN A 171 -2.32 -21.45 9.57
C ASN A 171 -3.23 -21.30 10.79
N ILE A 172 -3.88 -20.11 10.89
CA ILE A 172 -5.04 -19.96 11.78
C ILE A 172 -6.10 -20.88 11.19
N GLY A 173 -6.20 -22.06 11.79
CA GLY A 173 -7.24 -23.04 11.52
C GLY A 173 -8.61 -22.37 11.60
N LEU A 174 -9.18 -22.06 10.45
CA LEU A 174 -10.60 -21.87 10.30
C LEU A 174 -11.22 -23.27 10.50
N SER A 175 -11.54 -23.57 11.76
CA SER A 175 -12.47 -24.68 12.04
C SER A 175 -13.77 -24.38 11.31
N PRO A 176 -14.33 -25.31 10.55
CA PRO A 176 -15.64 -25.13 9.93
C PRO A 176 -16.66 -24.92 11.05
N LEU A 177 -17.45 -23.87 10.88
CA LEU A 177 -18.60 -23.57 11.74
C LEU A 177 -19.44 -24.84 11.86
N GLY A 178 -19.57 -25.34 13.10
CA GLY A 178 -20.36 -26.50 13.44
C GLY A 178 -21.80 -26.34 12.94
N GLU A 179 -22.30 -27.40 12.33
CA GLU A 179 -23.70 -27.57 11.97
C GLU A 179 -24.58 -27.34 13.20
N PRO A 180 -25.75 -26.68 13.06
CA PRO A 180 -26.70 -26.54 14.14
C PRO A 180 -27.27 -27.94 14.50
N PRO A 181 -27.49 -28.23 15.79
CA PRO A 181 -28.06 -29.50 16.20
C PRO A 181 -29.49 -29.64 15.65
N ALA A 182 -29.69 -30.67 14.84
CA ALA A 182 -31.01 -31.20 14.53
C ALA A 182 -31.50 -31.91 15.78
N ASP A 183 -32.46 -31.31 16.51
CA ASP A 183 -33.46 -32.04 17.32
C ASP A 183 -34.30 -31.05 18.12
N ALA A 184 -35.45 -30.69 17.60
CA ALA A 184 -36.61 -30.30 18.39
C ALA A 184 -37.91 -30.50 17.57
N GLN A 185 -38.11 -31.74 17.11
CA GLN A 185 -39.45 -32.20 16.77
C GLN A 185 -39.99 -32.99 17.94
N THR A 186 -41.28 -32.75 18.22
CA THR A 186 -42.17 -33.56 19.06
C THR A 186 -42.31 -33.10 20.51
N ARG A 187 -43.29 -32.24 20.73
CA ARG A 187 -44.32 -32.44 21.77
C ARG A 187 -45.57 -31.68 21.38
N ARG A 188 -46.48 -32.36 20.70
CA ARG A 188 -47.91 -31.96 20.61
C ARG A 188 -48.53 -32.24 21.97
N GLY A 189 -48.81 -31.20 22.70
CA GLY A 189 -49.62 -31.20 23.91
C GLY A 189 -51.08 -30.99 23.62
N HIS A 190 -51.84 -31.93 23.95
CA HIS A 190 -53.26 -32.14 23.93
C HIS A 190 -54.04 -30.99 24.57
N VAL A 191 -54.90 -30.31 23.79
CA VAL A 191 -55.91 -29.38 24.30
C VAL A 191 -57.15 -30.17 24.66
N ARG A 192 -57.53 -30.11 25.94
CA ARG A 192 -58.90 -30.41 26.39
C ARG A 192 -59.63 -29.09 26.70
N GLN A 193 -60.75 -28.95 26.01
CA GLN A 193 -61.88 -28.13 26.48
C GLN A 193 -62.72 -28.99 27.44
N PRO A 194 -63.61 -28.41 28.26
CA PRO A 194 -64.70 -27.47 27.96
C PRO A 194 -64.52 -26.07 28.52
#